data_98d641bbe31161716aeb21f5cd3d2b74
#
_entry.id   98d641bbe31161716aeb21f5cd3d2b74
#
_cell.length_a   1.000
_cell.length_b   1.000
_cell.length_c   1.000
_cell.angle_alpha   90.00
_cell.angle_beta   90.00
_cell.angle_gamma   90.00
#
_symmetry.space_group_name_H-M   'P 1'
#
loop_
_entity.id
_entity.type
_entity.pdbx_description
1 polymer ?
#
loop_
_entity_poly.entity_id
_entity_poly.type
_entity_poly.pdbx_seq_one_letter_code
_entity_poly.pdbx_strand_id
1 'polypeptide(L)'
;SKDANTWGSQVLKIPLESPGSSYSPGDASVGDLDGDGDWDIVLKWDPSNQKDNSQSGVTSKVYLDGITLEGKRLWRIDLGVNIRAGAHYTQFLVGDYDGDGKAEVACKTAPGTKDGTGKFISMGPAANANHSQSYVNGSGYILSGPEYVTIFNGETGKELGTLNYTPQRGTVSSWGDSYGNRLDRYLATNAYLGAKGPRGLNPS
;
A
#
# COMPACT_ATOMS: atom_id res chain seq x y z
N SER A 1 -13.34 -17.92 17.94
CA SER A 1 -13.58 -16.56 18.46
C SER A 1 -13.02 -16.50 19.87
N LYS A 2 -11.97 -15.71 20.06
CA LYS A 2 -11.54 -15.36 21.42
C LYS A 2 -12.63 -14.49 22.02
N ASP A 3 -13.18 -14.93 23.14
CA ASP A 3 -14.27 -14.23 23.80
C ASP A 3 -13.96 -12.76 24.02
N ALA A 4 -14.87 -11.88 23.59
CA ALA A 4 -14.81 -10.43 23.86
C ALA A 4 -14.66 -10.10 25.37
N ASN A 5 -14.92 -11.05 26.24
CA ASN A 5 -14.77 -10.96 27.69
C ASN A 5 -13.31 -11.04 28.20
N THR A 6 -12.34 -11.36 27.32
CA THR A 6 -10.90 -11.32 27.67
C THR A 6 -10.29 -9.93 27.55
N TRP A 7 -11.00 -8.97 27.01
CA TRP A 7 -10.56 -7.59 26.86
C TRP A 7 -10.92 -6.81 28.13
N GLY A 8 -10.11 -6.95 29.16
CA GLY A 8 -10.31 -6.29 30.45
C GLY A 8 -10.20 -4.76 30.45
N SER A 9 -10.08 -4.14 29.29
CA SER A 9 -10.11 -2.68 29.11
C SER A 9 -10.74 -2.33 27.76
N GLN A 10 -11.30 -1.13 27.64
CA GLN A 10 -11.83 -0.60 26.38
C GLN A 10 -10.74 -0.23 25.36
N VAL A 11 -9.47 -0.47 25.66
CA VAL A 11 -8.30 -0.12 24.84
C VAL A 11 -7.41 -1.33 24.68
N LEU A 12 -7.19 -1.74 23.43
CA LEU A 12 -6.19 -2.72 23.06
C LEU A 12 -4.89 -1.98 22.70
N LYS A 13 -3.79 -2.35 23.36
CA LYS A 13 -2.45 -1.87 23.02
C LYS A 13 -1.73 -2.93 22.22
N ILE A 14 -1.42 -2.60 20.94
CA ILE A 14 -0.75 -3.50 20.03
C ILE A 14 0.71 -3.04 19.92
N PRO A 15 1.69 -3.90 20.26
CA PRO A 15 3.10 -3.58 20.07
C PRO A 15 3.43 -3.55 18.57
N LEU A 16 4.15 -2.53 18.13
CA LEU A 16 4.54 -2.36 16.73
C LEU A 16 6.05 -2.47 16.57
N GLU A 17 6.48 -3.18 15.53
CA GLU A 17 7.89 -3.28 15.13
C GLU A 17 8.20 -2.28 14.03
N SER A 18 8.71 -1.10 14.40
CA SER A 18 9.05 -0.05 13.43
C SER A 18 10.14 -0.48 12.45
N PRO A 19 10.06 -0.07 11.15
CA PRO A 19 11.15 -0.29 10.19
C PRO A 19 12.45 0.49 10.52
N GLY A 20 12.37 1.44 11.44
CA GLY A 20 13.52 2.22 11.91
C GLY A 20 13.10 3.38 12.80
N SER A 21 14.06 4.00 13.50
CA SER A 21 13.81 5.08 14.47
C SER A 21 13.22 6.36 13.85
N SER A 22 13.32 6.52 12.52
CA SER A 22 12.79 7.66 11.78
C SER A 22 11.40 7.43 11.19
N TYR A 23 10.71 6.36 11.59
CA TYR A 23 9.38 6.03 11.10
C TYR A 23 8.32 6.15 12.19
N SER A 24 7.15 6.59 11.78
CA SER A 24 5.95 6.65 12.61
C SER A 24 4.80 5.88 11.95
N PRO A 25 3.89 5.29 12.72
CA PRO A 25 2.67 4.73 12.17
C PRO A 25 1.83 5.83 11.54
N GLY A 26 1.36 5.58 10.31
CA GLY A 26 0.47 6.45 9.53
C GLY A 26 -0.91 5.85 9.38
N ASP A 27 -1.46 5.90 8.15
CA ASP A 27 -2.78 5.35 7.85
C ASP A 27 -2.84 3.84 8.12
N ALA A 28 -3.99 3.37 8.57
CA ALA A 28 -4.27 1.96 8.77
C ALA A 28 -5.63 1.56 8.20
N SER A 29 -5.75 0.31 7.80
CA SER A 29 -7.01 -0.32 7.41
C SER A 29 -7.07 -1.73 8.01
N VAL A 30 -8.26 -2.31 8.06
CA VAL A 30 -8.48 -3.61 8.70
C VAL A 30 -9.06 -4.62 7.71
N GLY A 31 -8.74 -5.89 7.92
CA GLY A 31 -9.28 -7.03 7.20
C GLY A 31 -8.82 -8.31 7.89
N ASP A 32 -9.51 -9.40 7.65
CA ASP A 32 -9.07 -10.74 8.08
C ASP A 32 -8.02 -11.21 7.05
N LEU A 33 -6.74 -11.03 7.36
CA LEU A 33 -5.64 -11.28 6.41
C LEU A 33 -5.29 -12.76 6.32
N ASP A 34 -5.42 -13.52 7.39
CA ASP A 34 -5.00 -14.93 7.45
C ASP A 34 -6.17 -15.93 7.50
N GLY A 35 -7.40 -15.43 7.58
CA GLY A 35 -8.61 -16.24 7.51
C GLY A 35 -8.99 -16.90 8.83
N ASP A 36 -8.51 -16.38 9.95
CA ASP A 36 -8.82 -16.93 11.28
C ASP A 36 -10.15 -16.40 11.86
N GLY A 37 -10.78 -15.44 11.19
CA GLY A 37 -12.04 -14.80 11.56
C GLY A 37 -11.90 -13.62 12.50
N ASP A 38 -10.70 -13.26 12.91
CA ASP A 38 -10.40 -12.05 13.66
C ASP A 38 -9.88 -10.94 12.70
N TRP A 39 -9.97 -9.70 13.14
CA TRP A 39 -9.48 -8.57 12.33
C TRP A 39 -7.97 -8.41 12.50
N ASP A 40 -7.29 -8.23 11.38
CA ASP A 40 -5.89 -7.80 11.31
C ASP A 40 -5.79 -6.36 10.85
N ILE A 41 -4.59 -5.80 10.92
CA ILE A 41 -4.30 -4.42 10.57
C ILE A 41 -3.28 -4.39 9.43
N VAL A 42 -3.58 -3.63 8.40
CA VAL A 42 -2.58 -3.17 7.43
C VAL A 42 -2.19 -1.75 7.81
N LEU A 43 -0.93 -1.54 8.12
CA LEU A 43 -0.38 -0.28 8.61
C LEU A 43 0.63 0.30 7.64
N LYS A 44 0.44 1.56 7.26
CA LYS A 44 1.44 2.34 6.52
C LYS A 44 2.44 2.98 7.48
N TRP A 45 3.72 2.84 7.20
CA TRP A 45 4.79 3.50 7.91
C TRP A 45 5.27 4.74 7.17
N ASP A 46 5.16 5.88 7.84
CA ASP A 46 5.56 7.17 7.31
C ASP A 46 6.95 7.57 7.82
N PRO A 47 7.92 7.87 6.92
CA PRO A 47 9.22 8.36 7.33
C PRO A 47 9.12 9.81 7.84
N SER A 48 9.97 10.19 8.77
CA SER A 48 9.99 11.54 9.35
C SER A 48 10.28 12.66 8.35
N ASN A 49 10.87 12.32 7.19
CA ASN A 49 11.13 13.25 6.09
C ASN A 49 10.05 13.22 5.01
N GLN A 50 8.88 12.60 5.28
CA GLN A 50 7.75 12.63 4.35
C GLN A 50 7.35 14.07 4.03
N LYS A 51 6.96 14.31 2.80
CA LYS A 51 6.42 15.59 2.34
C LYS A 51 5.72 15.45 1.01
N ASP A 52 4.60 16.11 0.87
CA ASP A 52 3.91 16.25 -0.41
C ASP A 52 4.76 17.07 -1.39
N ASN A 53 4.46 16.99 -2.68
CA ASN A 53 5.20 17.71 -3.72
C ASN A 53 5.07 19.25 -3.67
N SER A 54 4.24 19.79 -2.81
CA SER A 54 4.29 21.23 -2.46
C SER A 54 5.61 21.64 -1.80
N GLN A 55 6.38 20.65 -1.32
CA GLN A 55 7.70 20.83 -0.74
C GLN A 55 8.72 19.96 -1.49
N SER A 56 9.84 20.54 -1.89
CA SER A 56 10.95 19.80 -2.50
C SER A 56 11.75 19.01 -1.48
N GLY A 57 12.50 18.02 -1.98
CA GLY A 57 13.39 17.16 -1.21
C GLY A 57 13.04 15.69 -1.37
N VAL A 58 14.05 14.84 -1.33
CA VAL A 58 13.90 13.38 -1.40
C VAL A 58 13.26 12.88 -0.11
N THR A 59 12.34 11.92 -0.23
CA THR A 59 11.75 11.21 0.91
C THR A 59 12.35 9.81 1.04
N SER A 60 12.34 9.28 2.24
CA SER A 60 12.62 7.86 2.48
C SER A 60 11.46 7.00 1.98
N LYS A 61 11.68 5.71 1.92
CA LYS A 61 10.69 4.73 1.43
C LYS A 61 9.46 4.66 2.34
N VAL A 62 8.36 4.24 1.76
CA VAL A 62 7.14 3.87 2.48
C VAL A 62 7.09 2.35 2.63
N TYR A 63 6.65 1.87 3.79
CA TYR A 63 6.41 0.46 4.06
C TYR A 63 4.94 0.22 4.41
N LEU A 64 4.44 -0.95 4.06
CA LEU A 64 3.18 -1.47 4.56
C LEU A 64 3.44 -2.73 5.35
N ASP A 65 2.86 -2.86 6.54
CA ASP A 65 2.91 -4.06 7.37
C ASP A 65 1.51 -4.67 7.50
N GLY A 66 1.41 -6.00 7.39
CA GLY A 66 0.29 -6.77 7.89
C GLY A 66 0.59 -7.21 9.31
N ILE A 67 -0.32 -6.95 10.25
CA ILE A 67 -0.09 -7.12 11.70
C ILE A 67 -1.35 -7.70 12.32
N THR A 68 -1.22 -8.79 13.09
CA THR A 68 -2.34 -9.33 13.88
C THR A 68 -2.63 -8.46 15.10
N LEU A 69 -3.81 -8.61 15.72
CA LEU A 69 -4.15 -7.86 16.93
C LEU A 69 -3.26 -8.21 18.13
N GLU A 70 -2.53 -9.33 18.11
CA GLU A 70 -1.52 -9.68 19.11
C GLU A 70 -0.17 -8.97 18.87
N GLY A 71 -0.05 -8.23 17.77
CA GLY A 71 1.16 -7.50 17.40
C GLY A 71 2.19 -8.32 16.63
N LYS A 72 1.81 -9.50 16.12
CA LYS A 72 2.67 -10.29 15.24
C LYS A 72 2.66 -9.68 13.85
N ARG A 73 3.83 -9.28 13.34
CA ARG A 73 3.96 -8.88 11.95
C ARG A 73 3.94 -10.12 11.06
N LEU A 74 2.95 -10.20 10.15
CA LEU A 74 2.82 -11.24 9.15
C LEU A 74 3.83 -11.01 8.02
N TRP A 75 3.93 -9.77 7.53
CA TRP A 75 4.81 -9.38 6.44
C TRP A 75 5.10 -7.87 6.46
N ARG A 76 6.09 -7.47 5.66
CA ARG A 76 6.40 -6.07 5.33
C ARG A 76 6.62 -5.92 3.84
N ILE A 77 5.88 -5.05 3.20
CA ILE A 77 6.04 -4.63 1.80
C ILE A 77 6.91 -3.38 1.79
N ASP A 78 7.99 -3.38 0.98
CA ASP A 78 8.86 -2.22 0.71
C ASP A 78 8.41 -1.60 -0.61
N LEU A 79 7.76 -0.42 -0.58
CA LEU A 79 7.26 0.23 -1.79
C LEU A 79 8.38 0.80 -2.68
N GLY A 80 9.61 0.86 -2.19
CA GLY A 80 10.78 1.24 -2.96
C GLY A 80 10.97 2.75 -3.11
N VAL A 81 12.04 3.12 -3.83
CA VAL A 81 12.44 4.52 -3.99
C VAL A 81 11.55 5.31 -4.94
N ASN A 82 10.80 4.63 -5.80
CA ASN A 82 9.94 5.25 -6.81
C ASN A 82 8.49 5.46 -6.33
N ILE A 83 8.25 5.34 -5.04
CA ILE A 83 7.03 5.78 -4.36
C ILE A 83 7.42 6.89 -3.38
N ARG A 84 6.89 8.09 -3.60
CA ARG A 84 7.16 9.24 -2.73
C ARG A 84 6.34 9.15 -1.46
N ALA A 85 6.97 9.39 -0.32
CA ALA A 85 6.27 9.50 0.95
C ALA A 85 5.66 10.91 1.13
N GLY A 86 4.36 10.96 1.38
CA GLY A 86 3.62 12.18 1.66
C GLY A 86 2.33 11.86 2.38
N ALA A 87 1.85 12.79 3.19
CA ALA A 87 0.66 12.58 4.03
C ALA A 87 -0.61 12.28 3.22
N HIS A 88 -0.66 12.71 1.94
CA HIS A 88 -1.81 12.51 1.06
C HIS A 88 -1.54 11.47 -0.05
N TYR A 89 -0.42 10.76 0.02
CA TYR A 89 0.00 9.85 -1.03
C TYR A 89 -0.09 8.39 -0.57
N THR A 90 -0.03 7.47 -1.53
CA THR A 90 0.02 6.04 -1.28
C THR A 90 -1.23 5.53 -0.55
N GLN A 91 -2.39 5.75 -1.17
CA GLN A 91 -3.63 5.12 -0.74
C GLN A 91 -3.51 3.60 -0.94
N PHE A 92 -4.03 2.84 0.02
CA PHE A 92 -4.12 1.39 -0.09
C PHE A 92 -5.52 0.93 0.36
N LEU A 93 -5.93 -0.20 -0.15
CA LEU A 93 -7.22 -0.80 0.10
C LEU A 93 -7.04 -2.21 0.64
N VAL A 94 -7.88 -2.59 1.58
CA VAL A 94 -7.92 -3.94 2.16
C VAL A 94 -9.31 -4.50 1.96
N GLY A 95 -9.41 -5.71 1.42
CA GLY A 95 -10.69 -6.38 1.19
C GLY A 95 -10.50 -7.72 0.55
N ASP A 96 -11.47 -8.61 0.74
CA ASP A 96 -11.52 -9.91 0.11
C ASP A 96 -11.96 -9.72 -1.37
N TYR A 97 -10.98 -9.75 -2.29
CA TYR A 97 -11.22 -9.47 -3.71
C TYR A 97 -11.56 -10.72 -4.52
N ASP A 98 -11.19 -11.89 -4.07
CA ASP A 98 -11.47 -13.14 -4.78
C ASP A 98 -12.58 -13.98 -4.13
N GLY A 99 -13.02 -13.62 -2.93
CA GLY A 99 -14.14 -14.24 -2.24
C GLY A 99 -13.76 -15.50 -1.47
N ASP A 100 -12.50 -15.67 -1.12
CA ASP A 100 -12.00 -16.83 -0.39
C ASP A 100 -12.11 -16.69 1.14
N GLY A 101 -12.52 -15.51 1.63
CA GLY A 101 -12.69 -15.21 3.04
C GLY A 101 -11.47 -14.60 3.69
N LYS A 102 -10.38 -14.38 2.94
CA LYS A 102 -9.19 -13.65 3.39
C LYS A 102 -9.11 -12.31 2.66
N ALA A 103 -8.58 -11.32 3.32
CA ALA A 103 -8.44 -10.01 2.70
C ALA A 103 -7.11 -9.89 1.96
N GLU A 104 -7.14 -9.29 0.78
CA GLU A 104 -5.99 -8.84 0.02
C GLU A 104 -5.70 -7.36 0.28
N VAL A 105 -4.52 -6.93 -0.15
CA VAL A 105 -4.10 -5.54 -0.11
C VAL A 105 -3.81 -5.04 -1.52
N ALA A 106 -4.46 -3.95 -1.93
CA ALA A 106 -4.21 -3.28 -3.19
C ALA A 106 -3.60 -1.91 -2.96
N CYS A 107 -2.50 -1.58 -3.63
CA CYS A 107 -1.91 -0.25 -3.56
C CYS A 107 -1.13 0.11 -4.83
N LYS A 108 -0.82 1.41 -4.95
CA LYS A 108 0.09 1.91 -5.98
C LYS A 108 1.51 1.39 -5.73
N THR A 109 2.13 0.88 -6.79
CA THR A 109 3.51 0.38 -6.79
C THR A 109 4.28 0.92 -7.99
N ALA A 110 5.59 0.68 -8.03
CA ALA A 110 6.49 1.14 -9.08
C ALA A 110 7.70 0.21 -9.20
N PRO A 111 8.57 0.37 -10.21
CA PRO A 111 9.85 -0.32 -10.22
C PRO A 111 10.63 -0.11 -8.91
N GLY A 112 11.14 -1.18 -8.32
CA GLY A 112 11.81 -1.16 -7.02
C GLY A 112 10.94 -1.60 -5.84
N THR A 113 9.63 -1.77 -6.03
CA THR A 113 8.75 -2.35 -4.99
C THR A 113 9.09 -3.82 -4.76
N LYS A 114 9.20 -4.20 -3.48
CA LYS A 114 9.33 -5.60 -3.03
C LYS A 114 8.10 -6.01 -2.25
N ASP A 115 7.60 -7.18 -2.56
CA ASP A 115 6.48 -7.81 -1.85
C ASP A 115 6.85 -8.27 -0.44
N GLY A 116 5.88 -8.80 0.30
CA GLY A 116 6.07 -9.29 1.67
C GLY A 116 7.03 -10.47 1.80
N THR A 117 7.38 -11.13 0.69
CA THR A 117 8.41 -12.20 0.64
C THR A 117 9.82 -11.67 0.34
N GLY A 118 9.96 -10.35 0.15
CA GLY A 118 11.22 -9.68 -0.17
C GLY A 118 11.62 -9.73 -1.65
N LYS A 119 10.74 -10.22 -2.54
CA LYS A 119 10.97 -10.29 -3.98
C LYS A 119 10.44 -9.03 -4.66
N PHE A 120 11.13 -8.59 -5.72
CA PHE A 120 10.57 -7.55 -6.57
C PHE A 120 9.27 -8.02 -7.21
N ILE A 121 8.30 -7.10 -7.34
CA ILE A 121 7.11 -7.35 -8.14
C ILE A 121 7.51 -7.67 -9.58
N SER A 122 6.87 -8.68 -10.19
CA SER A 122 7.31 -9.22 -11.48
C SER A 122 6.16 -9.69 -12.38
N MET A 123 4.92 -9.48 -11.99
CA MET A 123 3.77 -9.89 -12.77
C MET A 123 3.28 -8.78 -13.70
N GLY A 124 2.57 -9.17 -14.76
CA GLY A 124 1.99 -8.22 -15.71
C GLY A 124 3.03 -7.22 -16.25
N PRO A 125 2.73 -5.91 -16.25
CA PRO A 125 3.65 -4.89 -16.76
C PRO A 125 4.95 -4.77 -15.95
N ALA A 126 5.00 -5.26 -14.72
CA ALA A 126 6.20 -5.26 -13.89
C ALA A 126 7.22 -6.34 -14.29
N ALA A 127 6.85 -7.31 -15.12
CA ALA A 127 7.74 -8.39 -15.54
C ALA A 127 9.04 -7.91 -16.22
N ASN A 128 8.99 -6.75 -16.89
CA ASN A 128 10.13 -6.15 -17.58
C ASN A 128 10.62 -4.87 -16.90
N ALA A 129 10.22 -4.62 -15.65
CA ALA A 129 10.60 -3.41 -14.93
C ALA A 129 12.09 -3.41 -14.58
N ASN A 130 12.76 -2.28 -14.75
CA ASN A 130 14.11 -2.08 -14.23
C ASN A 130 14.03 -1.64 -12.76
N HIS A 131 14.11 -2.60 -11.85
CA HIS A 131 14.01 -2.34 -10.42
C HIS A 131 15.21 -1.57 -9.82
N SER A 132 16.29 -1.42 -10.57
CA SER A 132 17.45 -0.61 -10.17
C SER A 132 17.35 0.86 -10.61
N GLN A 133 16.36 1.19 -11.46
CA GLN A 133 16.16 2.54 -11.96
C GLN A 133 15.48 3.41 -10.91
N SER A 134 16.08 4.58 -10.61
CA SER A 134 15.41 5.65 -9.87
C SER A 134 14.81 6.66 -10.85
N TYR A 135 13.55 7.01 -10.61
CA TYR A 135 12.83 8.07 -11.32
C TYR A 135 12.70 9.34 -10.49
N VAL A 136 13.35 9.39 -9.32
CA VAL A 136 13.39 10.56 -8.44
C VAL A 136 14.24 11.64 -9.08
N ASN A 137 13.68 12.82 -9.31
CA ASN A 137 14.42 13.96 -9.88
C ASN A 137 15.20 14.75 -8.83
N GLY A 138 15.94 15.78 -9.25
CA GLY A 138 16.74 16.62 -8.35
C GLY A 138 15.95 17.35 -7.26
N SER A 139 14.65 17.55 -7.44
CA SER A 139 13.73 18.12 -6.44
C SER A 139 13.08 17.07 -5.53
N GLY A 140 13.40 15.80 -5.73
CA GLY A 140 12.81 14.69 -4.98
C GLY A 140 11.43 14.24 -5.50
N TYR A 141 10.96 14.76 -6.62
CA TYR A 141 9.68 14.40 -7.23
C TYR A 141 9.82 13.20 -8.15
N ILE A 142 8.73 12.45 -8.35
CA ILE A 142 8.65 11.33 -9.28
C ILE A 142 7.64 11.71 -10.37
N LEU A 143 8.13 12.33 -11.44
CA LEU A 143 7.33 12.89 -12.52
C LEU A 143 7.36 12.05 -13.79
N SER A 144 8.07 10.94 -13.78
CA SER A 144 8.21 10.01 -14.89
C SER A 144 8.37 8.58 -14.41
N GLY A 145 8.41 7.64 -15.32
CA GLY A 145 8.55 6.22 -15.03
C GLY A 145 7.21 5.47 -14.92
N PRO A 146 7.26 4.15 -14.93
CA PRO A 146 6.08 3.32 -14.81
C PRO A 146 5.39 3.47 -13.46
N GLU A 147 4.06 3.38 -13.49
CA GLU A 147 3.20 3.32 -12.30
C GLU A 147 2.31 2.10 -12.42
N TYR A 148 2.19 1.37 -11.34
CA TYR A 148 1.40 0.15 -11.27
C TYR A 148 0.40 0.21 -10.12
N VAL A 149 -0.62 -0.64 -10.18
CA VAL A 149 -1.38 -1.11 -9.04
C VAL A 149 -1.11 -2.59 -8.86
N THR A 150 -0.77 -2.98 -7.65
CA THR A 150 -0.47 -4.38 -7.29
C THR A 150 -1.44 -4.85 -6.22
N ILE A 151 -1.93 -6.07 -6.40
CA ILE A 151 -2.70 -6.79 -5.38
C ILE A 151 -1.75 -7.79 -4.72
N PHE A 152 -1.72 -7.76 -3.40
CA PHE A 152 -0.91 -8.63 -2.56
C PHE A 152 -1.80 -9.53 -1.72
N ASN A 153 -1.38 -10.78 -1.57
CA ASN A 153 -2.02 -11.73 -0.67
C ASN A 153 -1.93 -11.25 0.78
N GLY A 154 -3.05 -11.27 1.50
CA GLY A 154 -3.12 -10.74 2.86
C GLY A 154 -2.32 -11.53 3.88
N GLU A 155 -2.26 -12.84 3.76
CA GLU A 155 -1.57 -13.72 4.70
C GLU A 155 -0.03 -13.61 4.59
N THR A 156 0.48 -13.44 3.37
CA THR A 156 1.92 -13.52 3.08
C THR A 156 2.55 -12.23 2.56
N GLY A 157 1.74 -11.27 2.13
CA GLY A 157 2.20 -10.08 1.43
C GLY A 157 2.75 -10.35 0.03
N LYS A 158 2.61 -11.59 -0.50
CA LYS A 158 3.12 -11.97 -1.82
C LYS A 158 2.31 -11.30 -2.93
N GLU A 159 2.99 -10.87 -3.99
CA GLU A 159 2.35 -10.39 -5.22
C GLU A 159 1.39 -11.43 -5.79
N LEU A 160 0.14 -11.05 -6.02
CA LEU A 160 -0.88 -11.85 -6.73
C LEU A 160 -1.08 -11.38 -8.16
N GLY A 161 -0.92 -10.10 -8.42
CA GLY A 161 -1.05 -9.51 -9.74
C GLY A 161 -0.71 -8.05 -9.76
N THR A 162 -0.22 -7.58 -10.92
CA THR A 162 0.13 -6.18 -11.15
C THR A 162 -0.42 -5.72 -12.48
N LEU A 163 -1.03 -4.54 -12.49
CA LEU A 163 -1.58 -3.87 -13.66
C LEU A 163 -0.97 -2.47 -13.79
N ASN A 164 -1.09 -1.86 -14.96
CA ASN A 164 -0.79 -0.45 -15.10
C ASN A 164 -1.75 0.38 -14.24
N TYR A 165 -1.21 1.40 -13.57
CA TYR A 165 -2.03 2.30 -12.76
C TYR A 165 -3.00 3.10 -13.62
N THR A 166 -4.23 3.20 -13.20
CA THR A 166 -5.26 4.00 -13.88
C THR A 166 -5.88 4.97 -12.88
N PRO A 167 -5.96 6.26 -13.21
CA PRO A 167 -5.53 6.92 -14.45
C PRO A 167 -4.02 7.02 -14.57
N GLN A 168 -3.49 6.94 -15.82
CA GLN A 168 -2.07 7.08 -16.08
C GLN A 168 -1.62 8.53 -15.87
N ARG A 169 -0.35 8.74 -15.49
CA ARG A 169 0.24 10.06 -15.24
C ARG A 169 0.05 11.03 -16.42
N GLY A 170 0.30 10.57 -17.65
CA GLY A 170 0.26 11.44 -18.83
C GLY A 170 1.18 12.65 -18.68
N THR A 171 0.73 13.80 -19.18
CA THR A 171 1.43 15.06 -18.99
C THR A 171 1.15 15.62 -17.61
N VAL A 172 2.17 15.79 -16.78
CA VAL A 172 2.04 16.22 -15.38
C VAL A 172 1.23 17.52 -15.25
N SER A 173 1.51 18.51 -16.10
CA SER A 173 0.81 19.81 -16.05
C SER A 173 -0.68 19.75 -16.37
N SER A 174 -1.15 18.70 -17.05
CA SER A 174 -2.58 18.52 -17.31
C SER A 174 -3.41 18.27 -16.06
N TRP A 175 -2.76 17.87 -14.96
CA TRP A 175 -3.40 17.69 -13.65
C TRP A 175 -3.59 18.99 -12.87
N GLY A 176 -3.05 20.11 -13.38
CA GLY A 176 -3.22 21.45 -12.80
C GLY A 176 -2.06 21.94 -11.96
N ASP A 177 -0.94 21.21 -11.90
CA ASP A 177 0.35 21.68 -11.43
C ASP A 177 1.50 21.02 -12.23
N SER A 178 2.69 21.61 -12.17
CA SER A 178 3.86 21.10 -12.90
C SER A 178 4.82 20.27 -12.03
N TYR A 179 4.52 20.14 -10.74
CA TYR A 179 5.37 19.46 -9.77
C TYR A 179 4.74 18.17 -9.22
N GLY A 180 3.60 17.74 -9.77
CA GLY A 180 3.02 16.42 -9.54
C GLY A 180 2.32 16.23 -8.20
N ASN A 181 1.89 17.30 -7.52
CA ASN A 181 1.17 17.17 -6.27
C ASN A 181 -0.25 16.64 -6.48
N ARG A 182 -0.94 17.11 -7.52
CA ARG A 182 -2.32 16.71 -7.79
C ARG A 182 -2.43 15.31 -8.38
N LEU A 183 -1.45 14.89 -9.15
CA LEU A 183 -1.47 13.58 -9.80
C LEU A 183 -1.27 12.38 -8.84
N ASP A 184 -0.87 12.63 -7.59
CA ASP A 184 -0.69 11.59 -6.57
C ASP A 184 -1.74 11.65 -5.45
N ARG A 185 -2.69 12.59 -5.50
CA ARG A 185 -3.75 12.77 -4.51
C ARG A 185 -5.05 12.11 -4.94
N TYR A 186 -5.07 10.78 -4.94
CA TYR A 186 -6.29 10.02 -5.21
C TYR A 186 -6.89 9.47 -3.93
N LEU A 187 -8.22 9.43 -3.91
CA LEU A 187 -8.97 8.62 -2.96
C LEU A 187 -9.38 7.33 -3.65
N ALA A 188 -9.29 6.23 -2.94
CA ALA A 188 -9.71 4.93 -3.40
C ALA A 188 -10.68 4.30 -2.40
N THR A 189 -11.60 3.48 -2.87
CA THR A 189 -12.57 2.78 -2.03
C THR A 189 -12.89 1.40 -2.59
N ASN A 190 -13.31 0.51 -1.71
CA ASN A 190 -13.91 -0.77 -2.08
C ASN A 190 -15.43 -0.64 -2.11
N ALA A 191 -16.09 -1.31 -3.04
CA ALA A 191 -17.54 -1.38 -3.10
C ALA A 191 -18.00 -2.76 -3.55
N TYR A 192 -19.05 -3.27 -2.91
CA TYR A 192 -19.75 -4.47 -3.35
C TYR A 192 -20.85 -4.04 -4.33
N LEU A 193 -20.65 -4.33 -5.63
CA LEU A 193 -21.55 -3.87 -6.69
C LEU A 193 -22.56 -4.96 -7.14
N GLY A 194 -22.61 -6.10 -6.48
CA GLY A 194 -23.47 -7.24 -6.84
C GLY A 194 -24.25 -7.82 -5.67
N ALA A 195 -25.40 -8.42 -5.96
CA ALA A 195 -26.27 -9.05 -4.97
C ALA A 195 -25.77 -10.40 -4.41
N LYS A 196 -24.62 -10.89 -4.85
CA LYS A 196 -24.07 -12.20 -4.47
C LYS A 196 -22.65 -12.03 -3.90
N GLY A 197 -22.58 -11.65 -2.64
CA GLY A 197 -21.34 -11.65 -1.88
C GLY A 197 -20.26 -10.66 -2.32
N PRO A 198 -19.13 -10.63 -1.61
CA PRO A 198 -18.01 -9.79 -1.94
C PRO A 198 -17.42 -10.21 -3.29
N ARG A 199 -17.67 -9.41 -4.29
CA ARG A 199 -16.93 -9.50 -5.54
C ARG A 199 -16.04 -8.30 -5.57
N GLY A 200 -14.78 -8.52 -5.29
CA GLY A 200 -13.76 -7.56 -5.60
C GLY A 200 -13.94 -7.08 -7.02
N LEU A 201 -13.82 -5.79 -7.24
CA LEU A 201 -13.80 -5.08 -8.52
C LEU A 201 -14.21 -5.96 -9.71
N ASN A 202 -15.51 -6.12 -9.93
CA ASN A 202 -15.97 -6.76 -11.14
C ASN A 202 -16.08 -5.67 -12.21
N PRO A 203 -15.13 -5.56 -13.13
CA PRO A 203 -15.38 -4.85 -14.36
C PRO A 203 -16.32 -5.74 -15.16
N SER A 204 -17.58 -5.42 -15.16
CA SER A 204 -18.51 -5.93 -16.16
C SER A 204 -18.14 -5.37 -17.51
#